data_a23b15e8ee5b0aa52677058f79e9402a
#
_entry.id   a23b15e8ee5b0aa52677058f79e9402a
#
_cell.length_a   1.000
_cell.length_b   1.000
_cell.length_c   1.000
_cell.angle_alpha   90.00
_cell.angle_beta   90.00
_cell.angle_gamma   90.00
#
_symmetry.space_group_name_H-M   'P 1'
#
loop_
_entity.id
_entity.type
_entity.pdbx_description
1 polymer ?
#
loop_
_entity_poly.entity_id
_entity_poly.type
_entity_poly.pdbx_seq_one_letter_code
_entity_poly.pdbx_strand_id
1 'polypeptide(L)'
;MIDNFFVYETPDFLDLAYIQQLVMHKLETDFVQQGYVRINATQDLYLSSVMRDFDFLGSWLNIYHTPRNGYIPLHIDGHRLAAFNIPISGCDETSQTIWYEPVTEWVKTYKPDERHYRVLGEMTEVYRFSLTRPALIRNDVAHDVKRYNATGTRIIASWGCAGNFSDCRDKFKAILSLE
;
A
#
# COMPACT_ATOMS: atom_id res chain seq x y z
N MET A 1 10.41 11.40 -13.01
CA MET A 1 10.90 11.18 -11.63
C MET A 1 9.81 10.67 -10.69
N ILE A 2 8.60 11.23 -10.72
CA ILE A 2 7.45 10.77 -9.91
C ILE A 2 7.12 9.30 -10.13
N ASP A 3 7.08 8.84 -11.36
CA ASP A 3 6.82 7.44 -11.76
C ASP A 3 7.78 6.38 -11.18
N ASN A 4 8.81 6.80 -10.44
CA ASN A 4 9.73 5.88 -9.76
C ASN A 4 9.21 5.39 -8.40
N PHE A 5 8.18 6.03 -7.84
CA PHE A 5 7.68 5.72 -6.51
C PHE A 5 6.23 5.24 -6.52
N PHE A 6 5.39 5.79 -7.41
CA PHE A 6 3.99 5.38 -7.52
C PHE A 6 3.40 5.71 -8.89
N VAL A 7 2.26 5.09 -9.20
CA VAL A 7 1.40 5.41 -10.34
C VAL A 7 0.00 5.68 -9.81
N TYR A 8 -0.51 6.86 -10.10
CA TYR A 8 -1.87 7.29 -9.77
C TYR A 8 -2.78 7.06 -10.97
N GLU A 9 -3.45 5.95 -11.01
CA GLU A 9 -4.53 5.77 -11.94
C GLU A 9 -5.54 4.78 -11.34
N THR A 10 -6.82 5.10 -11.46
CA THR A 10 -7.90 4.21 -11.06
C THR A 10 -8.49 3.63 -12.32
N PRO A 11 -8.37 2.34 -12.54
CA PRO A 11 -9.05 1.69 -13.66
C PRO A 11 -10.56 1.90 -13.54
N ASP A 12 -11.24 2.25 -14.63
CA ASP A 12 -12.68 2.53 -14.64
C ASP A 12 -13.52 1.32 -14.20
N PHE A 13 -13.01 0.11 -14.42
CA PHE A 13 -13.66 -1.13 -13.99
C PHE A 13 -13.49 -1.44 -12.49
N LEU A 14 -12.73 -0.65 -11.74
CA LEU A 14 -12.53 -0.89 -10.31
C LEU A 14 -13.71 -0.33 -9.49
N ASP A 15 -14.59 -1.20 -9.04
CA ASP A 15 -15.70 -0.82 -8.17
C ASP A 15 -15.21 -0.52 -6.74
N LEU A 16 -14.85 0.74 -6.52
CA LEU A 16 -14.37 1.23 -5.23
C LEU A 16 -15.43 1.15 -4.14
N ALA A 17 -16.71 1.30 -4.49
CA ALA A 17 -17.81 1.22 -3.52
C ALA A 17 -17.96 -0.21 -2.99
N TYR A 18 -17.87 -1.20 -3.88
CA TYR A 18 -17.87 -2.60 -3.48
C TYR A 18 -16.70 -2.93 -2.55
N ILE A 19 -15.48 -2.54 -2.94
CA ILE A 19 -14.27 -2.79 -2.13
C ILE A 19 -14.40 -2.13 -0.76
N GLN A 20 -14.89 -0.89 -0.69
CA GLN A 20 -15.11 -0.18 0.57
C GLN A 20 -16.10 -0.92 1.47
N GLN A 21 -17.24 -1.36 0.94
CA GLN A 21 -18.24 -2.12 1.70
C GLN A 21 -17.66 -3.45 2.22
N LEU A 22 -16.94 -4.18 1.37
CA LEU A 22 -16.31 -5.45 1.74
C LEU A 22 -15.28 -5.26 2.86
N VAL A 23 -14.43 -4.22 2.76
CA VAL A 23 -13.41 -3.88 3.77
C VAL A 23 -14.06 -3.49 5.09
N MET A 24 -15.09 -2.62 5.08
CA MET A 24 -15.76 -2.19 6.30
C MET A 24 -16.47 -3.35 6.98
N HIS A 25 -17.18 -4.20 6.23
CA HIS A 25 -17.80 -5.40 6.77
C HIS A 25 -16.77 -6.35 7.40
N LYS A 26 -15.61 -6.54 6.75
CA LYS A 26 -14.54 -7.39 7.28
C LYS A 26 -13.96 -6.86 8.58
N LEU A 27 -13.82 -5.55 8.72
CA LEU A 27 -13.36 -4.92 9.96
C LEU A 27 -14.36 -5.03 11.12
N GLU A 28 -15.66 -5.06 10.81
CA GLU A 28 -16.71 -5.26 11.83
C GLU A 28 -16.77 -6.70 12.35
N THR A 29 -16.42 -7.68 11.51
CA THR A 29 -16.53 -9.10 11.82
C THR A 29 -15.26 -9.71 12.38
N ASP A 30 -14.09 -9.18 12.00
CA ASP A 30 -12.82 -9.76 12.39
C ASP A 30 -12.12 -8.89 13.45
N PHE A 31 -11.59 -9.56 14.46
CA PHE A 31 -10.80 -8.89 15.49
C PHE A 31 -9.40 -8.54 14.96
N VAL A 32 -9.07 -7.25 14.97
CA VAL A 32 -7.77 -6.72 14.48
C VAL A 32 -6.68 -6.97 15.53
N GLN A 33 -6.08 -8.16 15.53
CA GLN A 33 -5.03 -8.52 16.50
C GLN A 33 -3.65 -7.96 16.18
N GLN A 34 -3.34 -7.71 14.90
CA GLN A 34 -1.97 -7.42 14.45
C GLN A 34 -1.85 -6.15 13.58
N GLY A 35 -2.75 -5.20 13.75
CA GLY A 35 -2.75 -3.97 12.95
C GLY A 35 -3.22 -4.15 11.50
N TYR A 36 -3.56 -5.37 11.07
CA TYR A 36 -4.17 -5.65 9.78
C TYR A 36 -5.09 -6.87 9.81
N VAL A 37 -6.05 -6.88 8.89
CA VAL A 37 -6.95 -8.00 8.58
C VAL A 37 -6.72 -8.42 7.13
N ARG A 38 -7.08 -9.64 6.75
CA ARG A 38 -6.91 -10.16 5.39
C ARG A 38 -8.22 -10.63 4.78
N ILE A 39 -8.38 -10.34 3.50
CA ILE A 39 -9.39 -10.95 2.65
C ILE A 39 -8.66 -11.86 1.65
N ASN A 40 -9.10 -13.11 1.55
CA ASN A 40 -8.64 -13.99 0.48
C ASN A 40 -9.39 -13.61 -0.80
N ALA A 41 -8.71 -12.91 -1.69
CA ALA A 41 -9.30 -12.39 -2.91
C ALA A 41 -9.75 -13.48 -3.88
N THR A 42 -9.21 -14.70 -3.78
CA THR A 42 -9.63 -15.84 -4.63
C THR A 42 -10.99 -16.42 -4.22
N GLN A 43 -11.49 -16.09 -3.02
CA GLN A 43 -12.78 -16.53 -2.51
C GLN A 43 -13.91 -15.54 -2.78
N ASP A 44 -13.59 -14.35 -3.26
CA ASP A 44 -14.54 -13.33 -3.64
C ASP A 44 -14.59 -13.23 -5.17
N LEU A 45 -15.80 -13.30 -5.75
CA LEU A 45 -15.97 -13.34 -7.20
C LEU A 45 -15.48 -12.08 -7.91
N TYR A 46 -15.75 -10.90 -7.30
CA TYR A 46 -15.32 -9.64 -7.87
C TYR A 46 -13.79 -9.46 -7.74
N LEU A 47 -13.23 -9.64 -6.54
CA LEU A 47 -11.76 -9.53 -6.36
C LEU A 47 -11.01 -10.56 -7.21
N SER A 48 -11.57 -11.75 -7.39
CA SER A 48 -11.02 -12.78 -8.28
C SER A 48 -11.02 -12.36 -9.75
N SER A 49 -12.03 -11.57 -10.19
CA SER A 49 -12.04 -11.00 -11.54
C SER A 49 -10.97 -9.91 -11.69
N VAL A 50 -10.84 -9.01 -10.72
CA VAL A 50 -9.77 -7.99 -10.71
C VAL A 50 -8.38 -8.63 -10.79
N MET A 51 -8.14 -9.73 -10.06
CA MET A 51 -6.87 -10.45 -10.14
C MET A 51 -6.58 -11.08 -11.52
N ARG A 52 -7.62 -11.43 -12.29
CA ARG A 52 -7.42 -11.94 -13.66
C ARG A 52 -7.01 -10.83 -14.62
N ASP A 53 -7.53 -9.63 -14.43
CA ASP A 53 -7.19 -8.46 -15.23
C ASP A 53 -5.80 -7.91 -14.86
N PHE A 54 -5.43 -8.03 -13.58
CA PHE A 54 -4.12 -7.68 -13.04
C PHE A 54 -3.38 -8.93 -12.53
N ASP A 55 -2.79 -9.69 -13.42
CA ASP A 55 -2.12 -10.99 -13.15
C ASP A 55 -0.94 -10.92 -12.15
N PHE A 56 -0.48 -9.71 -11.84
CA PHE A 56 0.58 -9.45 -10.86
C PHE A 56 0.07 -9.22 -9.43
N LEU A 57 -1.25 -9.16 -9.20
CA LEU A 57 -1.81 -9.05 -7.85
C LEU A 57 -1.77 -10.39 -7.11
N GLY A 58 -1.36 -10.36 -5.85
CA GLY A 58 -1.33 -11.55 -5.00
C GLY A 58 -2.73 -11.97 -4.51
N SER A 59 -2.84 -13.16 -3.93
CA SER A 59 -4.12 -13.74 -3.47
C SER A 59 -4.73 -13.05 -2.25
N TRP A 60 -4.01 -12.15 -1.61
CA TRP A 60 -4.42 -11.53 -0.35
C TRP A 60 -4.53 -10.03 -0.46
N LEU A 61 -5.72 -9.52 -0.16
CA LEU A 61 -5.97 -8.10 0.08
C LEU A 61 -5.80 -7.84 1.59
N ASN A 62 -4.77 -7.09 1.96
CA ASN A 62 -4.50 -6.74 3.36
C ASN A 62 -5.20 -5.42 3.69
N ILE A 63 -5.88 -5.37 4.83
CA ILE A 63 -6.53 -4.17 5.34
C ILE A 63 -5.68 -3.63 6.49
N TYR A 64 -5.07 -2.48 6.30
CA TYR A 64 -4.28 -1.81 7.33
C TYR A 64 -5.11 -0.73 8.00
N HIS A 65 -5.04 -0.75 9.31
CA HIS A 65 -5.75 0.18 10.18
C HIS A 65 -4.72 0.97 11.00
N THR A 66 -4.58 2.25 10.71
CA THR A 66 -3.67 3.14 11.44
C THR A 66 -4.49 4.12 12.27
N PRO A 67 -4.44 4.06 13.61
CA PRO A 67 -5.22 4.94 14.47
C PRO A 67 -4.84 6.41 14.28
N ARG A 68 -5.68 7.33 14.79
CA ARG A 68 -5.54 8.78 14.64
C ARG A 68 -4.13 9.30 14.92
N ASN A 69 -3.52 8.84 16.02
CA ASN A 69 -2.17 9.25 16.44
C ASN A 69 -1.10 8.22 16.05
N GLY A 70 -1.48 7.25 15.20
CA GLY A 70 -0.57 6.23 14.73
C GLY A 70 0.35 6.74 13.62
N TYR A 71 1.49 6.10 13.50
CA TYR A 71 2.41 6.29 12.39
C TYR A 71 2.99 4.92 12.00
N ILE A 72 3.47 4.81 10.78
CA ILE A 72 4.24 3.65 10.35
C ILE A 72 5.70 4.10 10.31
N PRO A 73 6.57 3.53 11.16
CA PRO A 73 7.97 3.95 11.23
C PRO A 73 8.71 3.64 9.93
N LEU A 74 9.83 4.31 9.72
CA LEU A 74 10.69 4.14 8.56
C LEU A 74 11.12 2.66 8.40
N HIS A 75 10.81 2.09 7.25
CA HIS A 75 11.09 0.68 6.94
C HIS A 75 11.20 0.45 5.43
N ILE A 76 11.59 -0.78 5.08
CA ILE A 76 11.55 -1.33 3.72
C ILE A 76 10.77 -2.64 3.80
N ASP A 77 9.77 -2.85 2.97
CA ASP A 77 9.03 -4.11 2.94
C ASP A 77 9.95 -5.27 2.49
N GLY A 78 9.92 -6.38 3.23
CA GLY A 78 10.80 -7.53 2.96
C GLY A 78 10.30 -8.50 1.90
N HIS A 79 8.97 -8.54 1.70
CA HIS A 79 8.33 -9.54 0.84
C HIS A 79 7.41 -8.95 -0.23
N ARG A 80 7.20 -7.66 -0.17
CA ARG A 80 6.21 -6.96 -0.98
C ARG A 80 6.85 -5.73 -1.60
N LEU A 81 7.57 -5.94 -2.72
CA LEU A 81 8.36 -4.90 -3.37
C LEU A 81 7.50 -3.80 -4.00
N ALA A 82 6.24 -4.14 -4.33
CA ALA A 82 5.22 -3.22 -4.79
C ALA A 82 3.87 -3.58 -4.17
N ALA A 83 2.97 -2.61 -4.06
CA ALA A 83 1.60 -2.81 -3.62
C ALA A 83 0.63 -1.88 -4.35
N PHE A 84 -0.52 -2.42 -4.72
CA PHE A 84 -1.65 -1.62 -5.17
C PHE A 84 -2.50 -1.25 -3.97
N ASN A 85 -2.48 0.01 -3.60
CA ASN A 85 -3.14 0.55 -2.41
C ASN A 85 -4.41 1.31 -2.78
N ILE A 86 -5.50 0.98 -2.11
CA ILE A 86 -6.83 1.57 -2.28
C ILE A 86 -7.19 2.30 -0.99
N PRO A 87 -7.39 3.63 -1.02
CA PRO A 87 -7.83 4.38 0.14
C PRO A 87 -9.28 4.04 0.48
N ILE A 88 -9.55 3.76 1.75
CA ILE A 88 -10.90 3.42 2.24
C ILE A 88 -11.45 4.54 3.13
N SER A 89 -10.64 5.00 4.11
CA SER A 89 -11.03 6.05 5.04
C SER A 89 -9.81 6.75 5.63
N GLY A 90 -9.92 8.04 5.94
CA GLY A 90 -8.86 8.83 6.59
C GLY A 90 -7.56 8.93 5.77
N CYS A 91 -7.66 8.80 4.47
CA CYS A 91 -6.55 8.90 3.51
C CYS A 91 -6.60 10.27 2.81
N ASP A 92 -6.38 11.31 3.57
CA ASP A 92 -6.40 12.71 3.14
C ASP A 92 -5.00 13.34 3.19
N GLU A 93 -4.94 14.63 2.93
CA GLU A 93 -3.70 15.43 2.96
C GLU A 93 -2.95 15.36 4.30
N THR A 94 -3.63 14.97 5.38
CA THR A 94 -3.02 14.81 6.72
C THR A 94 -2.30 13.48 6.89
N SER A 95 -2.37 12.59 5.91
CA SER A 95 -1.80 11.23 5.96
C SER A 95 -0.90 11.00 4.75
N GLN A 96 0.42 11.11 4.94
CA GLN A 96 1.39 11.10 3.86
C GLN A 96 2.31 9.88 3.93
N THR A 97 2.51 9.23 2.79
CA THR A 97 3.61 8.29 2.57
C THR A 97 4.82 9.08 2.09
N ILE A 98 5.99 8.84 2.70
CA ILE A 98 7.22 9.57 2.42
C ILE A 98 8.32 8.57 2.10
N TRP A 99 9.02 8.78 0.99
CA TRP A 99 10.19 7.99 0.60
C TRP A 99 11.48 8.70 0.88
N TYR A 100 12.51 7.91 1.18
CA TYR A 100 13.81 8.39 1.62
C TYR A 100 14.94 7.71 0.87
N GLU A 101 16.03 8.46 0.70
CA GLU A 101 17.33 7.95 0.26
C GLU A 101 18.38 8.15 1.34
N PRO A 102 19.36 7.25 1.46
CA PRO A 102 20.43 7.40 2.44
C PRO A 102 21.36 8.56 2.08
N VAL A 103 21.74 9.37 3.07
CA VAL A 103 22.73 10.44 2.95
C VAL A 103 24.14 9.89 3.12
N THR A 104 24.30 8.90 4.01
CA THR A 104 25.56 8.27 4.37
C THR A 104 25.40 6.75 4.35
N GLU A 105 26.42 6.03 4.82
CA GLU A 105 26.28 4.60 5.06
C GLU A 105 25.10 4.33 5.98
N TRP A 106 24.29 3.36 5.58
CA TRP A 106 23.09 2.96 6.29
C TRP A 106 23.03 1.46 6.49
N VAL A 107 22.31 1.04 7.52
CA VAL A 107 22.12 -0.36 7.86
C VAL A 107 20.66 -0.70 7.78
N LYS A 108 20.34 -1.83 7.15
CA LYS A 108 19.02 -2.45 7.23
C LYS A 108 19.08 -3.74 8.03
N THR A 109 18.21 -3.86 9.02
CA THR A 109 18.08 -5.06 9.83
C THR A 109 16.72 -5.69 9.60
N TYR A 110 16.73 -6.94 9.12
CA TYR A 110 15.49 -7.68 8.91
C TYR A 110 14.82 -8.02 10.25
N LYS A 111 13.53 -7.81 10.32
CA LYS A 111 12.65 -8.14 11.45
C LYS A 111 11.65 -9.22 11.00
N PRO A 112 11.92 -10.51 11.29
CA PRO A 112 11.09 -11.62 10.82
C PRO A 112 9.63 -11.50 11.25
N ASP A 113 9.40 -11.10 12.50
CA ASP A 113 8.05 -10.97 13.08
C ASP A 113 7.25 -9.83 12.44
N GLU A 114 7.94 -8.80 11.96
CA GLU A 114 7.36 -7.61 11.34
C GLU A 114 7.36 -7.71 9.80
N ARG A 115 8.09 -8.67 9.23
CA ARG A 115 8.25 -8.91 7.78
C ARG A 115 8.78 -7.72 6.98
N HIS A 116 9.54 -6.86 7.63
CA HIS A 116 10.18 -5.71 7.00
C HIS A 116 11.61 -5.52 7.52
N TYR A 117 12.34 -4.63 6.85
CA TYR A 117 13.65 -4.17 7.31
C TYR A 117 13.51 -2.84 8.03
N ARG A 118 14.00 -2.75 9.26
CA ARG A 118 14.25 -1.46 9.90
C ARG A 118 15.46 -0.80 9.26
N VAL A 119 15.35 0.49 9.07
CA VAL A 119 16.39 1.33 8.47
C VAL A 119 17.01 2.19 9.55
N LEU A 120 18.34 2.16 9.63
CA LEU A 120 19.14 2.94 10.58
C LEU A 120 20.18 3.73 9.78
N GLY A 121 20.28 5.02 10.01
CA GLY A 121 21.17 5.94 9.30
C GLY A 121 20.49 7.26 9.02
N GLU A 122 21.28 8.21 8.55
CA GLU A 122 20.75 9.49 8.11
C GLU A 122 20.10 9.35 6.74
N MET A 123 18.84 9.77 6.65
CA MET A 123 18.02 9.64 5.45
C MET A 123 17.49 11.01 5.02
N THR A 124 17.52 11.25 3.73
CA THR A 124 16.92 12.45 3.13
C THR A 124 15.59 12.07 2.48
N GLU A 125 14.57 12.87 2.75
CA GLU A 125 13.29 12.76 2.05
C GLU A 125 13.47 13.12 0.58
N VAL A 126 13.02 12.22 -0.31
CA VAL A 126 13.09 12.43 -1.75
C VAL A 126 11.73 12.66 -2.38
N TYR A 127 10.69 12.12 -1.76
CA TYR A 127 9.33 12.31 -2.24
C TYR A 127 8.29 12.07 -1.14
N ARG A 128 7.13 12.72 -1.26
CA ARG A 128 5.94 12.47 -0.43
C ARG A 128 4.66 12.57 -1.23
N PHE A 129 3.65 11.82 -0.83
CA PHE A 129 2.31 11.95 -1.40
C PHE A 129 1.21 11.53 -0.41
N SER A 130 0.00 12.03 -0.63
CA SER A 130 -1.21 11.58 0.06
C SER A 130 -1.97 10.58 -0.80
N LEU A 131 -2.29 9.41 -0.24
CA LEU A 131 -3.04 8.37 -0.93
C LEU A 131 -4.53 8.73 -0.95
N THR A 132 -4.94 9.63 -1.85
CA THR A 132 -6.34 10.11 -1.98
C THR A 132 -7.14 9.32 -3.00
N ARG A 133 -6.51 8.51 -3.81
CA ARG A 133 -7.08 7.61 -4.82
C ARG A 133 -6.21 6.35 -4.95
N PRO A 134 -6.71 5.26 -5.56
CA PRO A 134 -5.91 4.06 -5.77
C PRO A 134 -4.58 4.35 -6.45
N ALA A 135 -3.53 3.67 -5.98
CA ALA A 135 -2.19 3.83 -6.53
C ALA A 135 -1.36 2.55 -6.39
N LEU A 136 -0.61 2.23 -7.42
CA LEU A 136 0.50 1.29 -7.33
C LEU A 136 1.68 2.02 -6.68
N ILE A 137 2.20 1.52 -5.58
CA ILE A 137 3.29 2.13 -4.83
C ILE A 137 4.51 1.21 -4.73
N ARG A 138 5.68 1.83 -4.61
CA ARG A 138 6.96 1.16 -4.43
C ARG A 138 7.26 0.96 -2.95
N ASN A 139 7.52 -0.28 -2.54
CA ASN A 139 7.76 -0.66 -1.15
C ASN A 139 9.18 -1.18 -0.88
N ASP A 140 9.99 -1.41 -1.91
CA ASP A 140 11.38 -1.88 -1.80
C ASP A 140 12.39 -0.75 -1.51
N VAL A 141 11.91 0.47 -1.31
CA VAL A 141 12.67 1.66 -0.91
C VAL A 141 12.25 2.08 0.49
N ALA A 142 13.16 2.70 1.24
CA ALA A 142 12.89 3.21 2.58
C ALA A 142 11.72 4.20 2.55
N HIS A 143 10.69 3.92 3.33
CA HIS A 143 9.50 4.75 3.42
C HIS A 143 8.86 4.71 4.80
N ASP A 144 8.08 5.73 5.10
CA ASP A 144 7.23 5.78 6.29
C ASP A 144 5.83 6.31 5.95
N VAL A 145 4.93 6.29 6.94
CA VAL A 145 3.65 6.99 6.85
C VAL A 145 3.51 7.90 8.05
N LYS A 146 3.45 9.20 7.80
CA LYS A 146 3.21 10.22 8.82
C LYS A 146 1.80 10.75 8.74
N ARG A 147 1.25 11.05 9.90
CA ARG A 147 -0.09 11.61 10.05
C ARG A 147 -0.02 12.92 10.82
N TYR A 148 -0.43 14.00 10.16
CA TYR A 148 -0.37 15.35 10.70
C TYR A 148 -1.77 15.84 11.04
N ASN A 149 -2.05 16.06 12.34
CA ASN A 149 -3.35 16.56 12.80
C ASN A 149 -4.57 15.76 12.29
N ALA A 150 -4.38 14.47 12.07
CA ALA A 150 -5.43 13.62 11.53
C ALA A 150 -6.64 13.54 12.47
N THR A 151 -7.84 13.62 11.92
CA THR A 151 -9.09 13.63 12.69
C THR A 151 -9.67 12.24 12.94
N GLY A 152 -9.29 11.25 12.14
CA GLY A 152 -9.82 9.90 12.18
C GLY A 152 -8.77 8.81 11.98
N THR A 153 -9.22 7.58 11.89
CA THR A 153 -8.42 6.42 11.56
C THR A 153 -8.17 6.35 10.07
N ARG A 154 -6.93 6.03 9.68
CA ARG A 154 -6.60 5.71 8.30
C ARG A 154 -6.83 4.22 8.04
N ILE A 155 -7.64 3.90 7.05
CA ILE A 155 -7.89 2.56 6.57
C ILE A 155 -7.50 2.48 5.10
N ILE A 156 -6.66 1.52 4.75
CA ILE A 156 -6.33 1.20 3.36
C ILE A 156 -6.53 -0.29 3.10
N ALA A 157 -7.00 -0.62 1.91
CA ALA A 157 -6.88 -1.95 1.35
C ALA A 157 -5.62 -2.00 0.48
N SER A 158 -4.73 -2.96 0.73
CA SER A 158 -3.42 -3.04 0.13
C SER A 158 -3.20 -4.42 -0.49
N TRP A 159 -3.10 -4.45 -1.78
CA TRP A 159 -2.81 -5.66 -2.54
C TRP A 159 -1.31 -5.77 -2.80
N GLY A 160 -0.67 -6.78 -2.24
CA GLY A 160 0.73 -7.06 -2.55
C GLY A 160 0.87 -7.54 -3.99
N CYS A 161 1.90 -7.05 -4.69
CA CYS A 161 2.15 -7.43 -6.07
C CYS A 161 3.26 -8.49 -6.14
N ALA A 162 3.13 -9.41 -7.11
CA ALA A 162 4.16 -10.37 -7.45
C ALA A 162 5.16 -9.72 -8.41
N GLY A 163 6.41 -9.57 -7.99
CA GLY A 163 7.47 -8.94 -8.77
C GLY A 163 7.98 -7.62 -8.19
N ASN A 164 8.92 -7.00 -8.88
CA ASN A 164 9.43 -5.69 -8.51
C ASN A 164 8.49 -4.56 -8.97
N PHE A 165 8.72 -3.37 -8.45
CA PHE A 165 7.86 -2.22 -8.77
C PHE A 165 7.88 -1.86 -10.26
N SER A 166 9.05 -1.92 -10.93
CA SER A 166 9.15 -1.56 -12.34
C SER A 166 8.30 -2.45 -13.24
N ASP A 167 8.40 -3.76 -13.04
CA ASP A 167 7.62 -4.74 -13.81
C ASP A 167 6.11 -4.59 -13.57
N CYS A 168 5.72 -4.42 -12.30
CA CYS A 168 4.31 -4.19 -11.95
C CYS A 168 3.78 -2.87 -12.52
N ARG A 169 4.58 -1.80 -12.50
CA ARG A 169 4.24 -0.50 -13.09
C ARG A 169 4.01 -0.60 -14.59
N ASP A 170 4.92 -1.28 -15.30
CA ASP A 170 4.85 -1.37 -16.75
C ASP A 170 3.63 -2.20 -17.19
N LYS A 171 3.33 -3.29 -16.50
CA LYS A 171 2.10 -4.07 -16.68
C LYS A 171 0.85 -3.23 -16.36
N PHE A 172 0.85 -2.51 -15.25
CA PHE A 172 -0.27 -1.66 -14.84
C PHE A 172 -0.58 -0.60 -15.90
N LYS A 173 0.46 0.10 -16.41
CA LYS A 173 0.32 1.07 -17.48
C LYS A 173 -0.16 0.44 -18.79
N ALA A 174 0.29 -0.75 -19.13
CA ALA A 174 -0.14 -1.44 -20.33
C ALA A 174 -1.63 -1.79 -20.28
N ILE A 175 -2.15 -2.26 -19.14
CA ILE A 175 -3.58 -2.56 -18.95
C ILE A 175 -4.42 -1.29 -19.11
N LEU A 176 -4.02 -0.18 -18.49
CA LEU A 176 -4.74 1.10 -18.58
C LEU A 176 -4.68 1.74 -19.96
N SER A 177 -3.65 1.45 -20.75
CA SER A 177 -3.50 1.99 -22.12
C SER A 177 -4.29 1.20 -23.15
N LEU A 178 -4.86 0.06 -22.79
CA LEU A 178 -5.71 -0.78 -23.64
C LEU A 178 -7.20 -0.40 -23.52
N GLU A 179 -7.54 0.52 -22.63
CA GLU A 179 -8.86 1.14 -22.53
C GLU A 179 -8.91 2.47 -23.32
#